data_140dac1a885a050f423a57f8be682a1c
#
_entry.id   140dac1a885a050f423a57f8be682a1c
#
_cell.length_a   1.000
_cell.length_b   1.000
_cell.length_c   1.000
_cell.angle_alpha   90.00
_cell.angle_beta   90.00
_cell.angle_gamma   90.00
#
_symmetry.space_group_name_H-M   'P 1'
#
loop_
_entity.id
_entity.type
_entity.pdbx_description
1 polymer ?
#
loop_
_entity_poly.entity_id
_entity_poly.type
_entity_poly.pdbx_seq_one_letter_code
_entity_poly.pdbx_strand_id
1 'polypeptide(L)'
;MSEILAGRYELGERLGVGGMSTVRLAHDRRLEREVAVKVLAEHLAEDPQFIARFRREALAAARLVHPNIVQVFDFGLDEPTGRHYIVMERIRGQSAAEILRDRGILPVSEALAIVSHACRGLDYAHRNGVVHRDIKPGNLLRSEEGLVKVADFGIARTMGDESSITQVGSVLGTAAYLAPEQAHGEEAGPRADLYGLGVVAYQLVSGRLPYEAQSLTELALKQQREAPPLLHKLNPEVTPQLAAAIDRALALEAGDRFASAEEMRRALADGARGVGPMPEDESTHVLQAQTSATTVSPPRHDPPTADQPAVVEPRRPQPSRRPTPAPAARVEAPPRPDRSAPRRRRRGRVRRFLGMLLVLILIGAGAAAAIVGTSNSGGSVRLRQFTGQTAQQLIDEIQQLVQDNTR
;
A
#
# COMPACT_ATOMS: atom_id res chain seq x y z
N MET A 1 -13.25 36.85 14.94
CA MET A 1 -11.99 36.62 15.68
C MET A 1 -11.30 35.45 15.05
N SER A 2 -10.02 35.58 14.74
CA SER A 2 -9.22 34.45 14.23
C SER A 2 -9.09 33.40 15.34
N GLU A 3 -9.22 32.14 14.98
CA GLU A 3 -9.07 30.99 15.88
C GLU A 3 -7.59 30.79 16.18
N ILE A 4 -7.20 30.73 17.48
CA ILE A 4 -5.81 30.51 17.90
C ILE A 4 -5.71 29.15 18.55
N LEU A 5 -4.89 28.26 17.95
CA LEU A 5 -4.63 26.92 18.43
C LEU A 5 -3.40 26.92 19.36
N ALA A 6 -3.52 26.29 20.52
CA ALA A 6 -2.47 26.19 21.55
C ALA A 6 -1.83 27.54 21.94
N GLY A 7 -2.60 28.64 21.87
CA GLY A 7 -2.13 29.98 22.15
C GLY A 7 -1.04 30.52 21.23
N ARG A 8 -0.70 29.79 20.15
CA ARG A 8 0.44 30.07 19.27
C ARG A 8 0.11 30.18 17.80
N TYR A 9 -0.70 29.28 17.27
CA TYR A 9 -0.97 29.16 15.84
C TYR A 9 -2.29 29.81 15.49
N GLU A 10 -2.24 30.95 14.85
CA GLU A 10 -3.43 31.67 14.37
C GLU A 10 -3.91 31.03 13.07
N LEU A 11 -5.05 30.32 13.13
CA LEU A 11 -5.56 29.52 12.03
C LEU A 11 -6.22 30.42 10.95
N GLY A 12 -5.74 30.28 9.72
CA GLY A 12 -6.25 30.94 8.53
C GLY A 12 -7.16 30.06 7.69
N GLU A 13 -7.06 30.18 6.38
CA GLU A 13 -7.85 29.44 5.40
C GLU A 13 -7.58 27.93 5.44
N ARG A 14 -8.52 27.17 4.90
CA ARG A 14 -8.42 25.73 4.79
C ARG A 14 -7.64 25.35 3.53
N LEU A 15 -6.52 24.64 3.69
CA LEU A 15 -5.68 24.17 2.60
C LEU A 15 -6.12 22.79 2.06
N GLY A 16 -6.72 21.95 2.94
CA GLY A 16 -7.19 20.63 2.54
C GLY A 16 -8.10 19.98 3.58
N VAL A 17 -8.92 19.03 3.12
CA VAL A 17 -9.79 18.21 3.96
C VAL A 17 -9.57 16.76 3.63
N GLY A 18 -9.26 15.96 4.65
CA GLY A 18 -9.18 14.50 4.58
C GLY A 18 -10.23 13.85 5.47
N GLY A 19 -10.41 12.55 5.37
CA GLY A 19 -11.38 11.81 6.19
C GLY A 19 -11.10 11.87 7.69
N MET A 20 -9.83 12.03 8.09
CA MET A 20 -9.41 12.01 9.50
C MET A 20 -8.92 13.36 10.02
N SER A 21 -8.68 14.33 9.15
CA SER A 21 -8.05 15.59 9.54
C SER A 21 -8.35 16.71 8.53
N THR A 22 -8.19 17.93 9.00
CA THR A 22 -8.24 19.13 8.15
C THR A 22 -6.88 19.81 8.21
N VAL A 23 -6.34 20.22 7.07
CA VAL A 23 -5.12 21.03 6.98
C VAL A 23 -5.49 22.48 6.78
N ARG A 24 -4.96 23.37 7.62
CA ARG A 24 -5.19 24.81 7.57
C ARG A 24 -3.87 25.56 7.45
N LEU A 25 -3.88 26.67 6.74
CA LEU A 25 -2.85 27.69 6.85
C LEU A 25 -2.86 28.23 8.28
N ALA A 26 -1.71 28.49 8.86
CA ALA A 26 -1.62 29.18 10.13
C ALA A 26 -0.42 30.11 10.18
N HIS A 27 -0.53 31.16 11.01
CA HIS A 27 0.58 32.03 11.37
C HIS A 27 1.13 31.62 12.74
N ASP A 28 2.40 31.19 12.79
CA ASP A 28 3.13 30.93 14.04
C ASP A 28 3.52 32.28 14.67
N ARG A 29 2.78 32.73 15.66
CA ARG A 29 2.98 34.02 16.34
C ARG A 29 4.27 34.14 17.11
N ARG A 30 4.96 33.00 17.41
CA ARG A 30 6.27 33.00 18.11
C ARG A 30 7.44 33.13 17.15
N LEU A 31 7.34 32.53 15.96
CA LEU A 31 8.40 32.52 14.97
C LEU A 31 8.11 33.42 13.77
N GLU A 32 6.97 34.13 13.79
CA GLU A 32 6.50 35.08 12.76
C GLU A 32 6.58 34.51 11.34
N ARG A 33 6.09 33.28 11.17
CA ARG A 33 6.11 32.57 9.89
C ARG A 33 4.80 31.85 9.59
N GLU A 34 4.53 31.62 8.31
CA GLU A 34 3.43 30.78 7.88
C GLU A 34 3.79 29.30 7.98
N VAL A 35 2.85 28.50 8.44
CA VAL A 35 2.93 27.06 8.57
C VAL A 35 1.64 26.41 8.11
N ALA A 36 1.68 25.12 7.79
CA ALA A 36 0.49 24.31 7.62
C ALA A 36 0.22 23.56 8.92
N VAL A 37 -1.03 23.58 9.39
CA VAL A 37 -1.45 22.89 10.61
C VAL A 37 -2.50 21.85 10.25
N LYS A 38 -2.16 20.58 10.46
CA LYS A 38 -3.05 19.42 10.30
C LYS A 38 -3.71 19.17 11.65
N VAL A 39 -5.04 19.32 11.72
CA VAL A 39 -5.85 19.16 12.93
C VAL A 39 -6.65 17.88 12.82
N LEU A 40 -6.59 17.01 13.82
CA LEU A 40 -7.38 15.78 13.90
C LEU A 40 -8.87 16.14 13.97
N ALA A 41 -9.72 15.41 13.25
CA ALA A 41 -11.16 15.65 13.25
C ALA A 41 -11.76 15.37 14.64
N GLU A 42 -12.70 16.20 15.09
CA GLU A 42 -13.28 16.16 16.44
C GLU A 42 -13.88 14.79 16.78
N HIS A 43 -14.60 14.17 15.86
CA HIS A 43 -15.20 12.85 16.05
C HIS A 43 -14.19 11.71 16.24
N LEU A 44 -12.90 11.95 15.99
CA LEU A 44 -11.79 10.99 16.18
C LEU A 44 -10.89 11.38 17.36
N ALA A 45 -11.08 12.58 17.92
CA ALA A 45 -10.24 13.10 18.99
C ALA A 45 -10.46 12.39 20.34
N GLU A 46 -11.55 11.62 20.49
CA GLU A 46 -11.84 10.81 21.69
C GLU A 46 -11.36 9.36 21.56
N ASP A 47 -11.00 8.90 20.35
CA ASP A 47 -10.54 7.53 20.14
C ASP A 47 -9.01 7.42 20.32
N PRO A 48 -8.54 6.71 21.37
CA PRO A 48 -7.12 6.57 21.66
C PRO A 48 -6.31 5.94 20.50
N GLN A 49 -6.95 5.12 19.66
CA GLN A 49 -6.28 4.48 18.52
C GLN A 49 -5.95 5.51 17.43
N PHE A 50 -6.90 6.40 17.10
CA PHE A 50 -6.65 7.47 16.12
C PHE A 50 -5.63 8.48 16.63
N ILE A 51 -5.68 8.87 17.90
CA ILE A 51 -4.68 9.74 18.53
C ILE A 51 -3.29 9.09 18.46
N ALA A 52 -3.16 7.82 18.82
CA ALA A 52 -1.90 7.11 18.79
C ALA A 52 -1.34 6.97 17.35
N ARG A 53 -2.20 6.81 16.35
CA ARG A 53 -1.82 6.81 14.92
C ARG A 53 -1.33 8.19 14.48
N PHE A 54 -2.10 9.21 14.73
CA PHE A 54 -1.79 10.59 14.40
C PHE A 54 -0.44 11.02 14.99
N ARG A 55 -0.20 10.64 16.27
CA ARG A 55 1.08 10.87 16.93
C ARG A 55 2.24 10.10 16.28
N ARG A 56 2.02 8.82 15.92
CA ARG A 56 3.07 8.01 15.26
C ARG A 56 3.45 8.59 13.91
N GLU A 57 2.47 9.05 13.13
CA GLU A 57 2.69 9.74 11.85
C GLU A 57 3.58 10.97 12.05
N ALA A 58 3.21 11.84 13.00
CA ALA A 58 4.01 13.02 13.32
C ALA A 58 5.45 12.68 13.71
N LEU A 59 5.64 11.73 14.63
CA LEU A 59 6.96 11.35 15.14
C LEU A 59 7.87 10.71 14.07
N ALA A 60 7.29 9.95 13.14
CA ALA A 60 8.07 9.34 12.06
C ALA A 60 8.45 10.38 11.00
N ALA A 61 7.52 11.26 10.61
CA ALA A 61 7.80 12.32 9.65
C ALA A 61 8.77 13.37 10.22
N ALA A 62 8.70 13.68 11.52
CA ALA A 62 9.59 14.65 12.17
C ALA A 62 11.08 14.24 12.14
N ARG A 63 11.38 12.95 12.00
CA ARG A 63 12.77 12.45 11.88
C ARG A 63 13.36 12.61 10.48
N LEU A 64 12.51 12.91 9.49
CA LEU A 64 12.92 12.99 8.09
C LEU A 64 13.20 14.45 7.72
N VAL A 65 14.46 14.77 7.48
CA VAL A 65 14.89 16.10 7.02
C VAL A 65 15.48 15.97 5.62
N HIS A 66 14.68 16.31 4.60
CA HIS A 66 15.07 16.16 3.21
C HIS A 66 14.34 17.19 2.32
N PRO A 67 14.98 17.76 1.28
CA PRO A 67 14.35 18.77 0.42
C PRO A 67 13.07 18.29 -0.27
N ASN A 68 12.95 16.98 -0.54
CA ASN A 68 11.77 16.40 -1.18
C ASN A 68 10.79 15.74 -0.17
N ILE A 69 10.84 16.12 1.10
CA ILE A 69 9.88 15.70 2.14
C ILE A 69 9.36 16.94 2.84
N VAL A 70 8.06 17.00 3.11
CA VAL A 70 7.46 18.09 3.91
C VAL A 70 7.95 17.96 5.34
N GLN A 71 8.59 19.02 5.84
CA GLN A 71 9.17 19.03 7.17
C GLN A 71 8.07 19.18 8.23
N VAL A 72 8.05 18.28 9.22
CA VAL A 72 7.25 18.42 10.43
C VAL A 72 8.03 19.23 11.47
N PHE A 73 7.38 20.24 12.05
CA PHE A 73 8.00 21.16 13.01
C PHE A 73 7.56 20.90 14.45
N ASP A 74 6.28 20.51 14.64
CA ASP A 74 5.70 20.37 15.97
C ASP A 74 4.51 19.40 15.95
N PHE A 75 4.19 18.86 17.12
CA PHE A 75 3.00 18.06 17.39
C PHE A 75 2.49 18.40 18.79
N GLY A 76 1.20 18.61 18.95
CA GLY A 76 0.65 18.97 20.24
C GLY A 76 -0.82 18.66 20.42
N LEU A 77 -1.29 19.00 21.62
CA LEU A 77 -2.69 19.04 22.04
C LEU A 77 -3.04 20.47 22.41
N ASP A 78 -4.14 20.95 21.86
CA ASP A 78 -4.77 22.21 22.31
C ASP A 78 -5.67 21.88 23.50
N GLU A 79 -5.17 22.10 24.71
CA GLU A 79 -5.86 21.74 25.96
C GLU A 79 -7.28 22.32 26.04
N PRO A 80 -7.54 23.61 25.64
CA PRO A 80 -8.88 24.19 25.73
C PRO A 80 -9.92 23.49 24.85
N THR A 81 -9.53 22.95 23.70
CA THR A 81 -10.44 22.34 22.73
C THR A 81 -10.30 20.82 22.63
N GLY A 82 -9.28 20.22 23.27
CA GLY A 82 -8.98 18.79 23.16
C GLY A 82 -8.48 18.36 21.77
N ARG A 83 -8.11 19.29 20.88
CA ARG A 83 -7.71 18.97 19.51
C ARG A 83 -6.23 18.65 19.39
N HIS A 84 -5.91 17.48 18.83
CA HIS A 84 -4.55 17.13 18.44
C HIS A 84 -4.17 17.76 17.11
N TYR A 85 -2.92 18.23 16.98
CA TYR A 85 -2.45 18.90 15.77
C TYR A 85 -1.00 18.54 15.44
N ILE A 86 -0.67 18.62 14.15
CA ILE A 86 0.68 18.54 13.60
C ILE A 86 0.98 19.85 12.88
N VAL A 87 2.11 20.47 13.17
CA VAL A 87 2.59 21.67 12.48
C VAL A 87 3.68 21.29 11.50
N MET A 88 3.52 21.72 10.26
CA MET A 88 4.43 21.35 9.20
C MET A 88 4.75 22.52 8.28
N GLU A 89 5.74 22.33 7.44
CA GLU A 89 6.14 23.25 6.39
C GLU A 89 4.95 23.59 5.49
N ARG A 90 4.70 24.88 5.25
CA ARG A 90 3.77 25.33 4.23
C ARG A 90 4.42 25.25 2.86
N ILE A 91 3.81 24.53 1.94
CA ILE A 91 4.20 24.54 0.52
C ILE A 91 3.28 25.51 -0.23
N ARG A 92 3.87 26.55 -0.81
CA ARG A 92 3.17 27.43 -1.75
C ARG A 92 3.21 26.79 -3.13
N GLY A 93 2.06 26.39 -3.65
CA GLY A 93 1.96 25.69 -4.93
C GLY A 93 0.74 24.79 -5.00
N GLN A 94 0.83 23.74 -5.77
CA GLN A 94 -0.28 22.80 -6.04
C GLN A 94 0.15 21.35 -5.78
N SER A 95 -0.81 20.52 -5.38
CA SER A 95 -0.62 19.07 -5.39
C SER A 95 -0.63 18.52 -6.83
N ALA A 96 0.00 17.39 -7.08
CA ALA A 96 -0.08 16.72 -8.36
C ALA A 96 -1.53 16.33 -8.73
N ALA A 97 -2.41 16.14 -7.72
CA ALA A 97 -3.84 15.92 -7.95
C ALA A 97 -4.55 17.16 -8.52
N GLU A 98 -4.23 18.35 -8.00
CA GLU A 98 -4.77 19.62 -8.53
C GLU A 98 -4.26 19.88 -9.93
N ILE A 99 -2.96 19.66 -10.18
CA ILE A 99 -2.35 19.79 -11.51
C ILE A 99 -3.02 18.84 -12.52
N LEU A 100 -3.24 17.57 -12.16
CA LEU A 100 -3.94 16.59 -12.99
C LEU A 100 -5.38 17.01 -13.29
N ARG A 101 -6.10 17.49 -12.28
CA ARG A 101 -7.48 17.96 -12.44
C ARG A 101 -7.57 19.14 -13.40
N ASP A 102 -6.62 20.07 -13.31
CA ASP A 102 -6.64 21.32 -14.07
C ASP A 102 -6.12 21.11 -15.51
N ARG A 103 -5.20 20.17 -15.73
CA ARG A 103 -4.50 19.97 -17.02
C ARG A 103 -4.76 18.61 -17.69
N GLY A 104 -5.24 17.61 -16.95
CA GLY A 104 -5.49 16.26 -17.42
C GLY A 104 -4.22 15.45 -17.63
N ILE A 105 -3.41 15.78 -18.61
CA ILE A 105 -2.16 15.11 -18.99
C ILE A 105 -0.99 16.08 -18.88
N LEU A 106 0.15 15.62 -18.36
CA LEU A 106 1.37 16.40 -18.29
C LEU A 106 2.35 15.98 -19.40
N PRO A 107 3.18 16.94 -19.90
CA PRO A 107 4.36 16.60 -20.68
C PRO A 107 5.25 15.60 -19.93
N VAL A 108 5.82 14.63 -20.64
CA VAL A 108 6.64 13.56 -20.04
C VAL A 108 7.76 14.11 -19.14
N SER A 109 8.43 15.18 -19.58
CA SER A 109 9.51 15.82 -18.81
C SER A 109 9.02 16.37 -17.45
N GLU A 110 7.83 16.96 -17.41
CA GLU A 110 7.26 17.52 -16.19
C GLU A 110 6.77 16.42 -15.26
N ALA A 111 6.10 15.39 -15.78
CA ALA A 111 5.69 14.21 -15.02
C ALA A 111 6.90 13.52 -14.38
N LEU A 112 7.99 13.33 -15.14
CA LEU A 112 9.21 12.73 -14.63
C LEU A 112 9.94 13.60 -13.61
N ALA A 113 9.87 14.92 -13.71
CA ALA A 113 10.40 15.81 -12.67
C ALA A 113 9.69 15.59 -11.33
N ILE A 114 8.34 15.51 -11.36
CA ILE A 114 7.52 15.22 -10.17
C ILE A 114 7.92 13.87 -9.57
N VAL A 115 7.92 12.81 -10.38
CA VAL A 115 8.24 11.45 -9.94
C VAL A 115 9.70 11.33 -9.45
N SER A 116 10.65 11.99 -10.12
CA SER A 116 12.05 11.98 -9.71
C SER A 116 12.28 12.62 -8.34
N HIS A 117 11.60 13.73 -8.04
CA HIS A 117 11.67 14.36 -6.72
C HIS A 117 11.04 13.46 -5.65
N ALA A 118 9.88 12.84 -5.95
CA ALA A 118 9.24 11.87 -5.05
C ALA A 118 10.16 10.67 -4.77
N CYS A 119 10.82 10.11 -5.80
CA CYS A 119 11.80 9.04 -5.63
C CYS A 119 12.92 9.41 -4.66
N ARG A 120 13.48 10.63 -4.75
CA ARG A 120 14.53 11.08 -3.83
C ARG A 120 14.05 11.15 -2.39
N GLY A 121 12.85 11.68 -2.16
CA GLY A 121 12.22 11.72 -0.84
C GLY A 121 11.97 10.32 -0.28
N LEU A 122 11.40 9.42 -1.09
CA LEU A 122 11.12 8.04 -0.70
C LEU A 122 12.40 7.24 -0.43
N ASP A 123 13.43 7.38 -1.27
CA ASP A 123 14.71 6.69 -1.05
C ASP A 123 15.34 7.08 0.29
N TYR A 124 15.29 8.37 0.63
CA TYR A 124 15.75 8.87 1.92
C TYR A 124 14.90 8.29 3.08
N ALA A 125 13.57 8.31 2.96
CA ALA A 125 12.67 7.79 3.99
C ALA A 125 12.89 6.28 4.21
N HIS A 126 12.99 5.50 3.13
CA HIS A 126 13.20 4.06 3.17
C HIS A 126 14.53 3.68 3.85
N ARG A 127 15.61 4.41 3.55
CA ARG A 127 16.92 4.21 4.23
C ARG A 127 16.86 4.54 5.72
N ASN A 128 15.93 5.39 6.15
CA ASN A 128 15.68 5.69 7.56
C ASN A 128 14.60 4.80 8.19
N GLY A 129 14.22 3.71 7.52
CA GLY A 129 13.25 2.73 8.04
C GLY A 129 11.80 3.22 8.03
N VAL A 130 11.47 4.27 7.26
CA VAL A 130 10.12 4.82 7.15
C VAL A 130 9.53 4.49 5.78
N VAL A 131 8.39 3.81 5.76
CA VAL A 131 7.60 3.50 4.57
C VAL A 131 6.38 4.43 4.55
N HIS A 132 6.05 5.01 3.40
CA HIS A 132 4.99 6.01 3.28
C HIS A 132 3.58 5.39 3.30
N ARG A 133 3.35 4.30 2.56
CA ARG A 133 2.11 3.49 2.49
C ARG A 133 0.85 4.16 1.92
N ASP A 134 0.93 5.42 1.53
CA ASP A 134 -0.21 6.18 0.93
C ASP A 134 0.27 7.14 -0.18
N ILE A 135 1.11 6.65 -1.10
CA ILE A 135 1.57 7.44 -2.24
C ILE A 135 0.42 7.63 -3.22
N LYS A 136 0.08 8.89 -3.47
CA LYS A 136 -0.97 9.34 -4.41
C LYS A 136 -0.69 10.78 -4.85
N PRO A 137 -1.33 11.27 -5.93
CA PRO A 137 -1.08 12.63 -6.43
C PRO A 137 -1.33 13.73 -5.39
N GLY A 138 -2.32 13.55 -4.51
CA GLY A 138 -2.63 14.53 -3.45
C GLY A 138 -1.52 14.71 -2.41
N ASN A 139 -0.63 13.72 -2.26
CA ASN A 139 0.46 13.76 -1.31
C ASN A 139 1.80 14.19 -1.95
N LEU A 140 1.79 14.59 -3.21
CA LEU A 140 2.96 15.13 -3.92
C LEU A 140 2.72 16.62 -4.17
N LEU A 141 3.32 17.47 -3.33
CA LEU A 141 3.14 18.92 -3.36
C LEU A 141 4.27 19.56 -4.18
N ARG A 142 3.92 20.24 -5.27
CA ARG A 142 4.86 20.99 -6.11
C ARG A 142 4.83 22.45 -5.71
N SER A 143 5.96 22.98 -5.28
CA SER A 143 6.10 24.40 -4.97
C SER A 143 6.09 25.26 -6.24
N GLU A 144 5.90 26.57 -6.07
CA GLU A 144 5.96 27.57 -7.15
C GLU A 144 7.33 27.54 -7.88
N GLU A 145 8.41 27.21 -7.16
CA GLU A 145 9.76 27.05 -7.71
C GLU A 145 9.98 25.70 -8.42
N GLY A 146 8.94 24.84 -8.46
CA GLY A 146 8.98 23.54 -9.13
C GLY A 146 9.56 22.39 -8.30
N LEU A 147 9.94 22.62 -7.03
CA LEU A 147 10.38 21.55 -6.14
C LEU A 147 9.19 20.73 -5.66
N VAL A 148 9.27 19.39 -5.78
CA VAL A 148 8.22 18.51 -5.27
C VAL A 148 8.62 17.91 -3.93
N LYS A 149 7.69 17.94 -2.99
CA LYS A 149 7.83 17.35 -1.66
C LYS A 149 6.73 16.33 -1.40
N VAL A 150 7.12 15.21 -0.80
CA VAL A 150 6.22 14.16 -0.34
C VAL A 150 5.64 14.57 1.01
N ALA A 151 4.31 14.61 1.13
CA ALA A 151 3.57 14.96 2.32
C ALA A 151 2.81 13.74 2.88
N ASP A 152 2.38 13.81 4.12
CA ASP A 152 1.47 12.86 4.76
C ASP A 152 1.95 11.39 4.73
N PHE A 153 3.05 11.11 5.44
CA PHE A 153 3.53 9.74 5.61
C PHE A 153 2.48 8.89 6.35
N GLY A 154 1.81 8.00 5.60
CA GLY A 154 0.66 7.21 6.03
C GLY A 154 0.98 6.06 6.99
N ILE A 155 1.82 6.29 8.01
CA ILE A 155 2.23 5.30 9.01
C ILE A 155 1.03 4.77 9.82
N ALA A 156 -0.10 5.48 9.74
CA ALA A 156 -1.36 5.12 10.40
C ALA A 156 -2.13 3.99 9.71
N ARG A 157 -1.81 3.62 8.47
CA ARG A 157 -2.44 2.50 7.75
C ARG A 157 -1.74 1.18 8.10
N THR A 158 -1.91 0.71 9.33
CA THR A 158 -1.55 -0.67 9.72
C THR A 158 -2.71 -1.61 9.46
N MET A 159 -2.35 -2.87 9.14
CA MET A 159 -3.29 -3.97 8.92
C MET A 159 -4.36 -4.04 10.02
N GLY A 160 -5.63 -4.10 9.65
CA GLY A 160 -6.76 -4.29 10.56
C GLY A 160 -7.78 -3.15 10.60
N ASP A 161 -7.61 -2.07 9.85
CA ASP A 161 -8.55 -0.95 9.81
C ASP A 161 -9.64 -1.12 8.72
N GLU A 162 -10.45 -2.17 8.83
CA GLU A 162 -11.67 -2.30 8.02
C GLU A 162 -12.63 -1.10 8.21
N SER A 163 -12.56 -0.42 9.35
CA SER A 163 -13.43 0.73 9.66
C SER A 163 -13.11 2.00 8.88
N SER A 164 -11.89 2.16 8.33
CA SER A 164 -11.54 3.31 7.48
C SER A 164 -11.87 3.09 5.99
N ILE A 165 -12.22 1.88 5.59
CA ILE A 165 -12.52 1.50 4.20
C ILE A 165 -14.02 1.70 3.87
N THR A 166 -14.88 1.90 4.85
CA THR A 166 -16.35 1.86 4.69
C THR A 166 -17.07 3.19 4.41
N GLN A 167 -16.36 4.33 4.34
CA GLN A 167 -17.02 5.58 3.89
C GLN A 167 -17.06 5.63 2.36
N VAL A 168 -18.21 5.22 1.84
CA VAL A 168 -18.57 5.18 0.42
C VAL A 168 -18.39 6.56 -0.22
N GLY A 169 -17.56 6.65 -1.26
CA GLY A 169 -17.43 7.80 -2.16
C GLY A 169 -16.04 8.44 -2.23
N SER A 170 -15.35 8.73 -1.12
CA SER A 170 -13.99 9.30 -1.12
C SER A 170 -12.88 8.25 -1.07
N VAL A 171 -13.22 7.02 -0.66
CA VAL A 171 -12.30 5.90 -0.47
C VAL A 171 -11.87 5.29 -1.79
N LEU A 172 -12.75 5.30 -2.79
CA LEU A 172 -12.49 4.69 -4.10
C LEU A 172 -11.32 5.37 -4.83
N GLY A 173 -11.24 6.70 -4.79
CA GLY A 173 -10.17 7.46 -5.42
C GLY A 173 -8.78 7.17 -4.83
N THR A 174 -8.70 6.94 -3.52
CA THR A 174 -7.42 6.61 -2.84
C THR A 174 -7.03 5.15 -3.03
N ALA A 175 -8.01 4.24 -3.16
CA ALA A 175 -7.77 2.82 -3.33
C ALA A 175 -7.03 2.49 -4.64
N ALA A 176 -7.22 3.28 -5.69
CA ALA A 176 -6.61 3.08 -7.00
C ALA A 176 -5.06 3.07 -6.98
N TYR A 177 -4.43 3.59 -5.94
CA TYR A 177 -2.96 3.66 -5.78
C TYR A 177 -2.42 2.56 -4.86
N LEU A 178 -3.28 1.71 -4.27
CA LEU A 178 -2.87 0.64 -3.37
C LEU A 178 -2.11 -0.44 -4.13
N ALA A 179 -0.98 -0.84 -3.59
CA ALA A 179 -0.25 -2.00 -4.09
C ALA A 179 -1.06 -3.29 -3.84
N PRO A 180 -0.88 -4.34 -4.68
CA PRO A 180 -1.61 -5.60 -4.54
C PRO A 180 -1.53 -6.20 -3.14
N GLU A 181 -0.34 -6.24 -2.52
CA GLU A 181 -0.14 -6.71 -1.15
C GLU A 181 -0.96 -5.89 -0.12
N GLN A 182 -1.11 -4.57 -0.33
CA GLN A 182 -1.94 -3.73 0.52
C GLN A 182 -3.43 -4.03 0.35
N ALA A 183 -3.87 -4.28 -0.89
CA ALA A 183 -5.25 -4.64 -1.18
C ALA A 183 -5.63 -6.00 -0.56
N HIS A 184 -4.68 -6.92 -0.43
CA HIS A 184 -4.85 -8.22 0.25
C HIS A 184 -4.66 -8.14 1.78
N GLY A 185 -4.31 -6.97 2.33
CA GLY A 185 -4.09 -6.82 3.78
C GLY A 185 -2.75 -7.41 4.24
N GLU A 186 -1.78 -7.58 3.36
CA GLU A 186 -0.43 -8.04 3.67
C GLU A 186 0.48 -6.90 4.14
N GLU A 187 1.67 -7.22 4.67
CA GLU A 187 2.60 -6.21 5.15
C GLU A 187 3.22 -5.43 3.99
N ALA A 188 2.91 -4.13 3.93
CA ALA A 188 3.43 -3.22 2.92
C ALA A 188 4.84 -2.73 3.27
N GLY A 189 5.81 -3.07 2.43
CA GLY A 189 7.19 -2.59 2.50
C GLY A 189 7.47 -1.40 1.58
N PRO A 190 8.76 -0.99 1.45
CA PRO A 190 9.18 0.11 0.55
C PRO A 190 8.70 -0.04 -0.89
N ARG A 191 8.58 -1.27 -1.40
CA ARG A 191 8.14 -1.56 -2.77
C ARG A 191 6.66 -1.27 -3.02
N ALA A 192 5.84 -1.20 -1.97
CA ALA A 192 4.46 -0.72 -2.08
C ALA A 192 4.41 0.77 -2.46
N ASP A 193 5.30 1.60 -1.90
CA ASP A 193 5.42 3.02 -2.27
C ASP A 193 5.83 3.19 -3.73
N LEU A 194 6.71 2.30 -4.24
CA LEU A 194 7.16 2.32 -5.64
C LEU A 194 6.02 1.94 -6.60
N TYR A 195 5.16 1.00 -6.19
CA TYR A 195 3.94 0.69 -6.95
C TYR A 195 3.01 1.90 -7.01
N GLY A 196 2.66 2.50 -5.86
CA GLY A 196 1.84 3.72 -5.81
C GLY A 196 2.42 4.85 -6.66
N LEU A 197 3.75 5.03 -6.63
CA LEU A 197 4.43 6.02 -7.46
C LEU A 197 4.42 5.64 -8.95
N GLY A 198 4.44 4.35 -9.30
CA GLY A 198 4.21 3.83 -10.65
C GLY A 198 2.81 4.19 -11.17
N VAL A 199 1.77 4.01 -10.33
CA VAL A 199 0.39 4.43 -10.66
C VAL A 199 0.32 5.94 -10.90
N VAL A 200 0.98 6.74 -10.04
CA VAL A 200 1.06 8.20 -10.23
C VAL A 200 1.76 8.55 -11.54
N ALA A 201 2.92 7.93 -11.83
CA ALA A 201 3.66 8.16 -13.08
C ALA A 201 2.80 7.84 -14.31
N TYR A 202 2.13 6.67 -14.29
CA TYR A 202 1.21 6.27 -15.34
C TYR A 202 0.10 7.31 -15.56
N GLN A 203 -0.53 7.75 -14.48
CA GLN A 203 -1.63 8.71 -14.55
C GLN A 203 -1.16 10.10 -15.04
N LEU A 204 0.00 10.58 -14.59
CA LEU A 204 0.53 11.88 -15.01
C LEU A 204 0.76 11.96 -16.53
N VAL A 205 1.22 10.87 -17.15
CA VAL A 205 1.54 10.85 -18.60
C VAL A 205 0.38 10.38 -19.48
N SER A 206 -0.66 9.72 -18.93
CA SER A 206 -1.80 9.20 -19.70
C SER A 206 -3.13 9.87 -19.39
N GLY A 207 -3.23 10.60 -18.26
CA GLY A 207 -4.49 11.16 -17.75
C GLY A 207 -5.45 10.11 -17.19
N ARG A 208 -5.06 8.82 -17.13
CA ARG A 208 -5.90 7.70 -16.72
C ARG A 208 -5.21 6.85 -15.66
N LEU A 209 -6.00 6.18 -14.85
CA LEU A 209 -5.49 5.13 -13.97
C LEU A 209 -5.14 3.87 -14.77
N PRO A 210 -4.13 3.09 -14.36
CA PRO A 210 -3.84 1.80 -14.99
C PRO A 210 -5.00 0.80 -14.84
N TYR A 211 -5.72 0.87 -13.73
CA TYR A 211 -6.91 0.08 -13.43
C TYR A 211 -8.01 0.99 -12.89
N GLU A 212 -9.16 1.01 -13.55
CA GLU A 212 -10.37 1.67 -13.08
C GLU A 212 -11.28 0.63 -12.44
N ALA A 213 -11.61 0.78 -11.16
CA ALA A 213 -12.40 -0.16 -10.38
C ALA A 213 -13.40 0.57 -9.49
N GLN A 214 -14.55 -0.06 -9.23
CA GLN A 214 -15.59 0.48 -8.34
C GLN A 214 -15.52 -0.09 -6.91
N SER A 215 -14.64 -1.07 -6.66
CA SER A 215 -14.40 -1.66 -5.34
C SER A 215 -12.96 -2.16 -5.22
N LEU A 216 -12.51 -2.37 -3.97
CA LEU A 216 -11.20 -2.99 -3.69
C LEU A 216 -11.09 -4.40 -4.28
N THR A 217 -12.16 -5.19 -4.19
CA THR A 217 -12.21 -6.54 -4.74
C THR A 217 -12.07 -6.53 -6.26
N GLU A 218 -12.75 -5.61 -6.94
CA GLU A 218 -12.62 -5.44 -8.39
C GLU A 218 -11.21 -4.99 -8.76
N LEU A 219 -10.63 -4.03 -8.00
CA LEU A 219 -9.26 -3.59 -8.22
C LEU A 219 -8.27 -4.75 -8.12
N ALA A 220 -8.33 -5.52 -7.02
CA ALA A 220 -7.46 -6.67 -6.81
C ALA A 220 -7.61 -7.72 -7.92
N LEU A 221 -8.84 -7.95 -8.39
CA LEU A 221 -9.10 -8.88 -9.50
C LEU A 221 -8.49 -8.38 -10.82
N LYS A 222 -8.63 -7.09 -11.12
CA LYS A 222 -8.04 -6.48 -12.33
C LYS A 222 -6.53 -6.52 -12.29
N GLN A 223 -5.91 -6.16 -11.15
CA GLN A 223 -4.46 -6.24 -10.95
C GLN A 223 -3.90 -7.65 -11.19
N GLN A 224 -4.68 -8.70 -10.88
CA GLN A 224 -4.27 -10.10 -11.08
C GLN A 224 -4.50 -10.62 -12.50
N ARG A 225 -5.47 -10.09 -13.24
CA ARG A 225 -5.94 -10.69 -14.50
C ARG A 225 -5.70 -9.85 -15.74
N GLU A 226 -5.50 -8.56 -15.57
CA GLU A 226 -5.39 -7.61 -16.67
C GLU A 226 -4.03 -6.93 -16.65
N ALA A 227 -3.42 -6.76 -17.83
CA ALA A 227 -2.31 -5.85 -17.99
C ALA A 227 -2.83 -4.42 -18.16
N PRO A 228 -2.14 -3.38 -17.62
CA PRO A 228 -2.54 -2.01 -17.86
C PRO A 228 -2.40 -1.67 -19.36
N PRO A 229 -3.24 -0.78 -19.89
CA PRO A 229 -3.10 -0.31 -21.27
C PRO A 229 -1.70 0.23 -21.56
N LEU A 230 -1.10 -0.14 -22.69
CA LEU A 230 0.26 0.22 -23.04
C LEU A 230 0.42 1.74 -23.20
N LEU A 231 1.24 2.36 -22.36
CA LEU A 231 1.40 3.82 -22.29
C LEU A 231 1.83 4.45 -23.62
N HIS A 232 2.77 3.84 -24.35
CA HIS A 232 3.24 4.33 -25.62
C HIS A 232 2.17 4.32 -26.74
N LYS A 233 1.08 3.53 -26.56
CA LYS A 233 -0.12 3.55 -27.42
C LYS A 233 -1.10 4.66 -27.00
N LEU A 234 -1.09 5.06 -25.72
CA LEU A 234 -1.96 6.13 -25.20
C LEU A 234 -1.36 7.51 -25.40
N ASN A 235 -0.05 7.64 -25.24
CA ASN A 235 0.69 8.88 -25.39
C ASN A 235 1.95 8.66 -26.25
N PRO A 236 1.99 9.17 -27.49
CA PRO A 236 3.14 9.00 -28.38
C PRO A 236 4.45 9.65 -27.88
N GLU A 237 4.39 10.58 -26.92
CA GLU A 237 5.58 11.15 -26.29
C GLU A 237 6.27 10.19 -25.30
N VAL A 238 5.56 9.14 -24.87
CA VAL A 238 6.10 8.10 -23.98
C VAL A 238 6.87 7.09 -24.82
N THR A 239 8.18 7.02 -24.63
CA THR A 239 9.00 6.00 -25.29
C THR A 239 8.60 4.60 -24.83
N PRO A 240 8.76 3.54 -25.64
CA PRO A 240 8.52 2.17 -25.23
C PRO A 240 9.32 1.77 -23.98
N GLN A 241 10.57 2.28 -23.85
CA GLN A 241 11.43 2.00 -22.71
C GLN A 241 10.92 2.66 -21.42
N LEU A 242 10.38 3.89 -21.52
CA LEU A 242 9.74 4.55 -20.36
C LEU A 242 8.48 3.80 -19.95
N ALA A 243 7.66 3.37 -20.93
CA ALA A 243 6.49 2.53 -20.65
C ALA A 243 6.89 1.27 -19.89
N ALA A 244 7.89 0.52 -20.38
CA ALA A 244 8.39 -0.68 -19.70
C ALA A 244 8.91 -0.41 -18.29
N ALA A 245 9.56 0.74 -18.06
CA ALA A 245 10.01 1.10 -16.70
C ALA A 245 8.83 1.41 -15.76
N ILE A 246 7.76 2.05 -16.25
CA ILE A 246 6.54 2.29 -15.47
C ILE A 246 5.82 0.96 -15.21
N ASP A 247 5.69 0.08 -16.22
CA ASP A 247 5.06 -1.23 -16.09
C ASP A 247 5.79 -2.11 -15.07
N ARG A 248 7.14 -2.06 -15.03
CA ARG A 248 7.92 -2.73 -13.98
C ARG A 248 7.56 -2.24 -12.57
N ALA A 249 7.29 -0.97 -12.38
CA ALA A 249 6.84 -0.47 -11.08
C ALA A 249 5.44 -1.00 -10.71
N LEU A 250 4.61 -1.29 -11.71
CA LEU A 250 3.25 -1.83 -11.57
C LEU A 250 3.21 -3.37 -11.50
N ALA A 251 4.36 -4.06 -11.45
CA ALA A 251 4.39 -5.51 -11.34
C ALA A 251 3.58 -6.02 -10.13
N LEU A 252 2.84 -7.11 -10.33
CA LEU A 252 1.99 -7.73 -9.30
C LEU A 252 2.83 -8.12 -8.08
N GLU A 253 3.89 -8.89 -8.33
CA GLU A 253 4.80 -9.33 -7.29
C GLU A 253 5.76 -8.20 -6.90
N ALA A 254 5.83 -7.91 -5.59
CA ALA A 254 6.73 -6.88 -5.09
C ALA A 254 8.21 -7.19 -5.43
N GLY A 255 8.56 -8.49 -5.59
CA GLY A 255 9.89 -8.96 -5.99
C GLY A 255 10.35 -8.46 -7.34
N ASP A 256 9.44 -8.33 -8.29
CA ASP A 256 9.70 -7.96 -9.69
C ASP A 256 9.82 -6.45 -9.90
N ARG A 257 9.36 -5.65 -8.93
CA ARG A 257 9.51 -4.20 -8.92
C ARG A 257 10.97 -3.79 -8.71
N PHE A 258 11.22 -2.49 -8.71
CA PHE A 258 12.52 -1.94 -8.37
C PHE A 258 12.92 -2.23 -6.93
N ALA A 259 14.20 -2.48 -6.67
CA ALA A 259 14.71 -2.73 -5.33
C ALA A 259 14.76 -1.44 -4.46
N SER A 260 14.87 -0.27 -5.09
CA SER A 260 14.89 1.03 -4.41
C SER A 260 14.24 2.14 -5.24
N ALA A 261 13.86 3.24 -4.59
CA ALA A 261 13.33 4.41 -5.27
C ALA A 261 14.39 5.07 -6.17
N GLU A 262 15.67 4.99 -5.81
CA GLU A 262 16.76 5.50 -6.64
C GLU A 262 16.96 4.65 -7.91
N GLU A 263 16.81 3.31 -7.84
CA GLU A 263 16.81 2.44 -9.03
C GLU A 263 15.66 2.81 -9.97
N MET A 264 14.43 2.94 -9.43
CA MET A 264 13.26 3.37 -10.20
C MET A 264 13.50 4.72 -10.87
N ARG A 265 14.03 5.71 -10.15
CA ARG A 265 14.33 7.04 -10.68
C ARG A 265 15.26 7.00 -11.88
N ARG A 266 16.33 6.19 -11.80
CA ARG A 266 17.28 6.00 -12.90
C ARG A 266 16.63 5.33 -14.09
N ALA A 267 15.92 4.24 -13.87
CA ALA A 267 15.23 3.51 -14.94
C ALA A 267 14.22 4.39 -15.71
N LEU A 268 13.44 5.20 -14.99
CA LEU A 268 12.50 6.15 -15.62
C LEU A 268 13.24 7.23 -16.44
N ALA A 269 14.34 7.77 -15.91
CA ALA A 269 15.14 8.77 -16.62
C ALA A 269 15.85 8.17 -17.85
N ASP A 270 16.34 6.93 -17.77
CA ASP A 270 16.94 6.20 -18.88
C ASP A 270 15.88 5.87 -19.93
N GLY A 271 14.73 5.35 -19.49
CA GLY A 271 13.60 5.05 -20.35
C GLY A 271 13.12 6.24 -21.15
N ALA A 272 13.03 7.42 -20.54
CA ALA A 272 12.67 8.66 -21.26
C ALA A 272 13.66 9.04 -22.38
N ARG A 273 14.91 8.60 -22.28
CA ARG A 273 15.93 8.75 -23.34
C ARG A 273 15.95 7.60 -24.36
N GLY A 274 15.00 6.68 -24.24
CA GLY A 274 14.96 5.49 -25.09
C GLY A 274 16.00 4.42 -24.70
N VAL A 275 16.53 4.45 -23.47
CA VAL A 275 17.51 3.51 -22.94
C VAL A 275 16.81 2.55 -21.97
N GLY A 276 16.97 1.25 -22.18
CA GLY A 276 16.38 0.22 -21.32
C GLY A 276 15.67 -0.88 -22.10
N PRO A 277 15.03 -1.83 -21.42
CA PRO A 277 14.27 -2.90 -22.06
C PRO A 277 13.03 -2.33 -22.78
N MET A 278 12.63 -3.03 -23.86
CA MET A 278 11.35 -2.78 -24.54
C MET A 278 10.23 -3.44 -23.72
N PRO A 279 8.99 -2.90 -23.76
CA PRO A 279 7.84 -3.59 -23.20
C PRO A 279 7.61 -4.92 -23.95
N GLU A 280 7.20 -5.96 -23.23
CA GLU A 280 6.79 -7.20 -23.85
C GLU A 280 5.44 -6.96 -24.54
N ASP A 281 5.35 -7.22 -25.84
CA ASP A 281 4.09 -7.16 -26.60
C ASP A 281 3.19 -8.34 -26.15
N GLU A 282 1.89 -8.11 -26.04
CA GLU A 282 0.90 -9.17 -25.70
C GLU A 282 1.03 -10.41 -26.58
N SER A 283 1.48 -10.25 -27.84
CA SER A 283 1.78 -11.33 -28.77
C SER A 283 2.86 -12.30 -28.26
N THR A 284 3.82 -11.83 -27.46
CA THR A 284 4.94 -12.64 -26.95
C THR A 284 4.48 -13.53 -25.79
N HIS A 285 3.55 -13.07 -24.96
CA HIS A 285 2.98 -13.88 -23.88
C HIS A 285 2.18 -15.07 -24.39
N VAL A 286 1.42 -14.91 -25.49
CA VAL A 286 0.66 -16.00 -26.10
C VAL A 286 1.58 -17.06 -26.70
N LEU A 287 2.71 -16.68 -27.31
CA LEU A 287 3.67 -17.61 -27.88
C LEU A 287 4.46 -18.36 -26.79
N GLN A 288 4.84 -17.73 -25.68
CA GLN A 288 5.50 -18.40 -24.56
C GLN A 288 4.58 -19.39 -23.85
N ALA A 289 3.30 -19.07 -23.66
CA ALA A 289 2.31 -19.99 -23.08
C ALA A 289 2.09 -21.23 -23.97
N GLN A 290 2.16 -21.09 -25.30
CA GLN A 290 2.01 -22.22 -26.24
C GLN A 290 3.26 -23.09 -26.34
N THR A 291 4.47 -22.53 -26.16
CA THR A 291 5.73 -23.30 -26.20
C THR A 291 5.99 -24.11 -24.94
N SER A 292 5.42 -23.72 -23.80
CA SER A 292 5.57 -24.47 -22.53
C SER A 292 4.75 -25.77 -22.47
N ALA A 293 3.81 -26.00 -23.41
CA ALA A 293 2.88 -27.12 -23.39
C ALA A 293 3.34 -28.37 -24.15
N THR A 294 4.52 -28.34 -24.82
CA THR A 294 4.98 -29.51 -25.63
C THR A 294 6.41 -29.88 -25.25
N THR A 295 6.61 -30.40 -24.05
CA THR A 295 7.82 -31.19 -23.75
C THR A 295 7.52 -32.64 -24.06
N VAL A 296 7.69 -33.02 -25.31
CA VAL A 296 7.76 -34.43 -25.72
C VAL A 296 9.08 -34.98 -25.20
N SER A 297 9.03 -35.88 -24.22
CA SER A 297 10.19 -36.63 -23.78
C SER A 297 10.74 -37.47 -24.96
N PRO A 298 12.04 -37.36 -25.25
CA PRO A 298 12.64 -38.22 -26.26
C PRO A 298 12.65 -39.70 -25.80
N PRO A 299 12.49 -40.65 -26.70
CA PRO A 299 12.54 -42.08 -26.36
C PRO A 299 13.92 -42.47 -25.82
N ARG A 300 13.95 -43.23 -24.72
CA ARG A 300 15.14 -43.83 -24.18
C ARG A 300 15.69 -44.83 -25.19
N HIS A 301 16.89 -44.58 -25.74
CA HIS A 301 17.71 -45.58 -26.37
C HIS A 301 18.66 -46.14 -25.32
N ASP A 302 18.58 -47.46 -25.10
CA ASP A 302 19.59 -48.21 -24.35
C ASP A 302 20.90 -48.26 -25.16
N PRO A 303 22.09 -48.06 -24.56
CA PRO A 303 23.36 -48.18 -25.27
C PRO A 303 23.76 -49.63 -25.41
N PRO A 304 24.34 -50.04 -26.56
CA PRO A 304 24.97 -51.36 -26.70
C PRO A 304 26.30 -51.42 -25.94
N THR A 305 26.50 -52.54 -25.26
CA THR A 305 27.73 -52.95 -24.62
C THR A 305 28.85 -53.10 -25.65
N ALA A 306 29.95 -52.37 -25.53
CA ALA A 306 31.21 -52.73 -26.20
C ALA A 306 32.40 -52.34 -25.33
N ASP A 307 33.22 -53.33 -25.08
CA ASP A 307 34.57 -53.31 -24.48
C ASP A 307 35.47 -52.28 -25.15
N GLN A 308 36.16 -51.44 -24.37
CA GLN A 308 37.44 -50.85 -24.78
C GLN A 308 38.33 -50.55 -23.55
N PRO A 309 39.67 -50.68 -23.73
CA PRO A 309 40.64 -50.81 -22.65
C PRO A 309 41.02 -49.43 -22.03
N ALA A 310 41.46 -49.50 -20.78
CA ALA A 310 41.93 -48.42 -19.96
C ALA A 310 43.06 -47.58 -20.56
N VAL A 311 42.83 -46.28 -20.75
CA VAL A 311 43.89 -45.28 -20.99
C VAL A 311 44.27 -44.64 -19.66
N VAL A 312 45.52 -44.77 -19.28
CA VAL A 312 46.12 -44.17 -18.09
C VAL A 312 46.38 -42.70 -18.34
N GLU A 313 45.68 -41.82 -17.64
CA GLU A 313 45.91 -40.35 -17.67
C GLU A 313 46.89 -39.93 -16.55
N PRO A 314 47.89 -39.08 -16.83
CA PRO A 314 48.90 -38.70 -15.84
C PRO A 314 48.37 -37.74 -14.77
N ARG A 315 48.68 -38.04 -13.51
CA ARG A 315 48.35 -37.26 -12.31
C ARG A 315 48.90 -35.84 -12.39
N ARG A 316 48.02 -34.83 -12.28
CA ARG A 316 48.39 -33.47 -11.98
C ARG A 316 48.82 -33.32 -10.50
N PRO A 317 49.81 -32.49 -10.17
CA PRO A 317 50.27 -32.30 -8.80
C PRO A 317 49.26 -31.47 -7.98
N GLN A 318 49.01 -31.88 -6.74
CA GLN A 318 48.19 -31.17 -5.76
C GLN A 318 48.96 -29.95 -5.25
N PRO A 319 48.25 -28.79 -5.03
CA PRO A 319 48.85 -27.67 -4.35
C PRO A 319 48.97 -27.90 -2.84
N SER A 320 50.11 -27.53 -2.29
CA SER A 320 50.54 -27.66 -0.90
C SER A 320 49.58 -26.99 0.08
N ARG A 321 49.26 -27.70 1.17
CA ARG A 321 48.51 -27.22 2.32
C ARG A 321 49.25 -26.09 3.02
N ARG A 322 48.59 -24.92 3.20
CA ARG A 322 49.01 -23.88 4.13
C ARG A 322 48.75 -24.34 5.57
N PRO A 323 49.61 -23.98 6.53
CA PRO A 323 49.41 -24.35 7.94
C PRO A 323 48.25 -23.58 8.60
N THR A 324 47.51 -24.30 9.40
CA THR A 324 46.37 -23.83 10.22
C THR A 324 46.90 -22.96 11.37
N PRO A 325 46.32 -21.77 11.67
CA PRO A 325 46.64 -21.03 12.90
C PRO A 325 46.06 -21.73 14.14
N ALA A 326 46.80 -21.67 15.23
CA ALA A 326 46.45 -22.24 16.53
C ALA A 326 45.15 -21.62 17.12
N PRO A 327 44.39 -22.36 17.96
CA PRO A 327 43.14 -21.89 18.53
C PRO A 327 43.34 -20.82 19.57
N ALA A 328 42.66 -19.67 19.38
CA ALA A 328 42.57 -18.60 20.38
C ALA A 328 41.72 -19.04 21.58
N ALA A 329 42.14 -18.60 22.77
CA ALA A 329 41.55 -18.91 24.05
C ALA A 329 40.04 -18.62 24.13
N ARG A 330 39.32 -19.57 24.70
CA ARG A 330 37.88 -19.55 24.97
C ARG A 330 37.60 -18.52 26.07
N VAL A 331 36.95 -17.43 25.73
CA VAL A 331 36.32 -16.52 26.70
C VAL A 331 34.99 -17.12 27.10
N GLU A 332 34.81 -17.42 28.39
CA GLU A 332 33.54 -17.92 28.95
C GLU A 332 32.44 -16.87 28.80
N ALA A 333 31.34 -17.27 28.19
CA ALA A 333 30.12 -16.48 28.12
C ALA A 333 29.31 -16.62 29.44
N PRO A 334 28.64 -15.56 29.92
CA PRO A 334 27.81 -15.63 31.12
C PRO A 334 26.56 -16.52 30.94
N PRO A 335 26.03 -17.11 32.04
CA PRO A 335 24.98 -18.10 31.98
C PRO A 335 23.65 -17.48 31.50
N ARG A 336 22.97 -18.17 30.59
CA ARG A 336 21.62 -17.83 30.14
C ARG A 336 20.61 -18.17 31.22
N PRO A 337 19.62 -17.30 31.49
CA PRO A 337 18.55 -17.65 32.42
C PRO A 337 17.62 -18.72 31.85
N ASP A 338 17.34 -19.69 32.69
CA ASP A 338 16.43 -20.83 32.48
C ASP A 338 14.99 -20.33 32.21
N ARG A 339 14.44 -20.63 31.03
CA ARG A 339 13.06 -20.34 30.65
C ARG A 339 12.25 -21.63 30.54
N SER A 340 11.97 -22.22 31.69
CA SER A 340 10.86 -23.18 31.82
C SER A 340 9.58 -22.42 32.23
N ALA A 341 8.77 -22.03 31.27
CA ALA A 341 7.42 -21.55 31.48
C ALA A 341 6.40 -22.50 30.83
N PRO A 342 5.33 -22.91 31.55
CA PRO A 342 4.40 -23.92 31.08
C PRO A 342 3.51 -23.41 29.94
N ARG A 343 3.36 -24.23 28.89
CA ARG A 343 2.43 -24.00 27.77
C ARG A 343 0.98 -23.96 28.31
N ARG A 344 0.40 -22.77 28.47
CA ARG A 344 -1.03 -22.56 28.68
C ARG A 344 -1.81 -22.95 27.42
N ARG A 345 -2.64 -24.00 27.55
CA ARG A 345 -3.60 -24.47 26.56
C ARG A 345 -4.56 -23.35 26.12
N ARG A 346 -4.51 -23.00 24.83
CA ARG A 346 -5.47 -22.10 24.13
C ARG A 346 -6.82 -22.80 23.93
N ARG A 347 -7.67 -22.90 24.96
CA ARG A 347 -9.05 -23.42 24.83
C ARG A 347 -10.15 -22.37 25.04
N GLY A 348 -9.82 -21.08 25.17
CA GLY A 348 -10.78 -20.01 25.47
C GLY A 348 -11.29 -19.18 24.33
N ARG A 349 -10.64 -19.18 23.14
CA ARG A 349 -11.02 -18.28 22.03
C ARG A 349 -12.21 -18.75 21.21
N VAL A 350 -12.37 -20.06 21.01
CA VAL A 350 -13.48 -20.62 20.22
C VAL A 350 -14.83 -20.41 20.92
N ARG A 351 -14.88 -20.54 22.26
CA ARG A 351 -16.12 -20.30 23.04
C ARG A 351 -16.57 -18.82 23.01
N ARG A 352 -15.64 -17.88 22.95
CA ARG A 352 -15.99 -16.45 22.85
C ARG A 352 -16.48 -16.09 21.45
N PHE A 353 -15.93 -16.72 20.42
CA PHE A 353 -16.37 -16.52 19.02
C PHE A 353 -17.79 -17.06 18.78
N LEU A 354 -18.10 -18.25 19.32
CA LEU A 354 -19.47 -18.81 19.26
C LEU A 354 -20.50 -17.96 20.04
N GLY A 355 -20.11 -17.39 21.18
CA GLY A 355 -20.98 -16.50 21.94
C GLY A 355 -21.30 -15.21 21.22
N MET A 356 -20.32 -14.62 20.52
CA MET A 356 -20.48 -13.40 19.75
C MET A 356 -21.33 -13.62 18.48
N LEU A 357 -21.20 -14.76 17.82
CA LEU A 357 -22.03 -15.14 16.68
C LEU A 357 -23.51 -15.30 17.07
N LEU A 358 -23.78 -15.88 18.22
CA LEU A 358 -25.14 -16.09 18.74
C LEU A 358 -25.82 -14.76 19.10
N VAL A 359 -25.07 -13.79 19.63
CA VAL A 359 -25.55 -12.43 19.90
C VAL A 359 -25.87 -11.68 18.61
N LEU A 360 -25.05 -11.82 17.57
CA LEU A 360 -25.30 -11.19 16.27
C LEU A 360 -26.56 -11.76 15.58
N ILE A 361 -26.81 -13.06 15.69
CA ILE A 361 -28.02 -13.70 15.16
C ILE A 361 -29.27 -13.19 15.91
N LEU A 362 -29.21 -13.03 17.21
CA LEU A 362 -30.32 -12.50 18.02
C LEU A 362 -30.60 -11.01 17.74
N ILE A 363 -29.58 -10.21 17.50
CA ILE A 363 -29.75 -8.80 17.10
C ILE A 363 -30.36 -8.70 15.68
N GLY A 364 -29.92 -9.56 14.75
CA GLY A 364 -30.50 -9.63 13.39
C GLY A 364 -31.98 -10.05 13.40
N ALA A 365 -32.35 -11.02 14.24
CA ALA A 365 -33.74 -11.45 14.40
C ALA A 365 -34.61 -10.37 15.06
N GLY A 366 -34.06 -9.63 16.06
CA GLY A 366 -34.74 -8.51 16.68
C GLY A 366 -34.99 -7.34 15.74
N ALA A 367 -34.02 -7.00 14.88
CA ALA A 367 -34.15 -5.95 13.86
C ALA A 367 -35.19 -6.32 12.78
N ALA A 368 -35.23 -7.59 12.35
CA ALA A 368 -36.23 -8.08 11.40
C ALA A 368 -37.65 -8.02 11.99
N ALA A 369 -37.83 -8.36 13.30
CA ALA A 369 -39.13 -8.25 13.98
C ALA A 369 -39.57 -6.79 14.17
N ALA A 370 -38.65 -5.86 14.42
CA ALA A 370 -38.96 -4.42 14.54
C ALA A 370 -39.40 -3.81 13.20
N ILE A 371 -38.82 -4.23 12.08
CA ILE A 371 -39.19 -3.78 10.72
C ILE A 371 -40.60 -4.26 10.33
N VAL A 372 -40.98 -5.47 10.76
CA VAL A 372 -42.31 -6.02 10.51
C VAL A 372 -43.39 -5.36 11.39
N GLY A 373 -43.00 -4.87 12.60
CA GLY A 373 -43.93 -4.22 13.55
C GLY A 373 -44.29 -2.77 13.23
N THR A 374 -43.50 -2.05 12.40
CA THR A 374 -43.71 -0.62 12.11
C THR A 374 -44.34 -0.32 10.75
N SER A 375 -44.65 -1.31 9.94
CA SER A 375 -45.25 -1.12 8.60
C SER A 375 -46.77 -1.26 8.57
N ASN A 376 -47.50 -0.58 9.49
CA ASN A 376 -48.95 -0.49 9.38
C ASN A 376 -49.38 0.97 9.19
N SER A 377 -49.01 1.59 8.06
CA SER A 377 -49.72 2.73 7.47
C SER A 377 -49.30 2.91 6.00
N GLY A 378 -50.17 2.49 5.08
CA GLY A 378 -50.47 3.05 3.78
C GLY A 378 -49.34 3.26 2.79
N GLY A 379 -48.99 2.24 1.99
CA GLY A 379 -48.18 2.38 0.79
C GLY A 379 -47.92 1.02 0.14
N SER A 380 -48.58 0.74 -0.99
CA SER A 380 -48.52 -0.58 -1.67
C SER A 380 -47.14 -0.81 -2.33
N VAL A 381 -46.24 -1.50 -1.66
CA VAL A 381 -45.08 -2.12 -2.27
C VAL A 381 -45.31 -3.62 -2.37
N ARG A 382 -45.37 -4.13 -3.60
CA ARG A 382 -45.47 -5.59 -3.85
C ARG A 382 -44.13 -6.25 -3.47
N LEU A 383 -44.07 -6.80 -2.26
CA LEU A 383 -43.03 -7.73 -1.87
C LEU A 383 -43.35 -9.13 -2.42
N ARG A 384 -42.42 -9.67 -3.19
CA ARG A 384 -42.44 -11.07 -3.64
C ARG A 384 -42.43 -11.95 -2.40
N GLN A 385 -43.47 -12.74 -2.15
CA GLN A 385 -43.54 -13.71 -1.06
C GLN A 385 -42.43 -14.75 -1.26
N PHE A 386 -41.46 -14.76 -0.39
CA PHE A 386 -40.57 -15.91 -0.20
C PHE A 386 -41.40 -16.98 0.51
N THR A 387 -41.69 -18.07 -0.16
CA THR A 387 -42.47 -19.19 0.36
C THR A 387 -41.66 -19.88 1.48
N GLY A 388 -42.35 -20.22 2.59
CA GLY A 388 -41.75 -20.83 3.79
C GLY A 388 -41.03 -22.18 3.63
N GLN A 389 -41.05 -22.75 2.43
CA GLN A 389 -40.29 -23.96 2.09
C GLN A 389 -38.77 -23.74 2.02
N THR A 390 -38.34 -22.54 1.64
CA THR A 390 -36.88 -22.22 1.53
C THR A 390 -36.19 -22.07 2.87
N ALA A 391 -36.91 -21.60 3.90
CA ALA A 391 -36.35 -21.43 5.23
C ALA A 391 -36.15 -22.77 5.95
N GLN A 392 -37.10 -23.72 5.75
CA GLN A 392 -37.02 -25.04 6.35
C GLN A 392 -35.86 -25.86 5.73
N GLN A 393 -35.68 -25.78 4.41
CA GLN A 393 -34.56 -26.43 3.73
C GLN A 393 -33.19 -25.92 4.19
N LEU A 394 -33.06 -24.62 4.46
CA LEU A 394 -31.81 -24.04 4.96
C LEU A 394 -31.50 -24.51 6.39
N ILE A 395 -32.53 -24.66 7.23
CA ILE A 395 -32.39 -25.18 8.61
C ILE A 395 -31.96 -26.65 8.60
N ASP A 396 -32.51 -27.45 7.72
CA ASP A 396 -32.18 -28.88 7.58
C ASP A 396 -30.75 -29.06 7.06
N GLU A 397 -30.31 -28.24 6.11
CA GLU A 397 -28.95 -28.25 5.56
C GLU A 397 -27.89 -27.84 6.60
N ILE A 398 -28.20 -26.84 7.43
CA ILE A 398 -27.35 -26.42 8.55
C ILE A 398 -27.26 -27.51 9.62
N GLN A 399 -28.37 -28.20 9.95
CA GLN A 399 -28.35 -29.28 10.89
C GLN A 399 -27.53 -30.49 10.43
N GLN A 400 -27.58 -30.80 9.13
CA GLN A 400 -26.79 -31.86 8.51
C GLN A 400 -25.29 -31.53 8.54
N LEU A 401 -24.92 -30.28 8.22
CA LEU A 401 -23.54 -29.80 8.28
C LEU A 401 -22.96 -29.84 9.72
N VAL A 402 -23.76 -29.56 10.71
CA VAL A 402 -23.36 -29.65 12.15
C VAL A 402 -23.17 -31.11 12.57
N GLN A 403 -24.02 -32.04 12.14
CA GLN A 403 -23.88 -33.46 12.46
C GLN A 403 -22.66 -34.10 11.78
N ASP A 404 -22.33 -33.71 10.56
CA ASP A 404 -21.18 -34.26 9.82
C ASP A 404 -19.82 -33.76 10.36
N ASN A 405 -19.78 -32.65 11.08
CA ASN A 405 -18.56 -32.08 11.66
C ASN A 405 -18.42 -32.25 13.18
N THR A 406 -19.29 -33.02 13.80
CA THR A 406 -19.24 -33.30 15.27
C THR A 406 -18.97 -34.78 15.65
N ARG A 407 -18.48 -35.56 14.67
CA ARG A 407 -17.93 -36.90 14.90
C ARG A 407 -16.41 -36.92 14.93
#